data_4ef1a1fa8a73dee84feb6dd8a065a5a6
#
_entry.id   4ef1a1fa8a73dee84feb6dd8a065a5a6
#
_cell.length_a   1.000
_cell.length_b   1.000
_cell.length_c   1.000
_cell.angle_alpha   90.00
_cell.angle_beta   90.00
_cell.angle_gamma   90.00
#
_symmetry.space_group_name_H-M   'P 1'
#
loop_
_entity.id
_entity.type
_entity.pdbx_description
1 polymer ?
#
loop_
_entity_poly.entity_id
_entity_poly.type
_entity_poly.pdbx_seq_one_letter_code
_entity_poly.pdbx_strand_id
1 'polypeptide(L)' 'MTMQEVKEHLKHDIDDEIHDVAKYTEMATVAKAEGQDELAFWLWQIAHDEQSHASWIKHWMAKHSVY' A
#
# COMPACT_ATOMS: atom_id res chain seq x y z
N MET A 1 -23.16 -7.34 1.78
CA MET A 1 -22.51 -6.72 0.59
C MET A 1 -22.44 -7.76 -0.54
N THR A 2 -22.56 -7.32 -1.77
CA THR A 2 -22.47 -8.19 -2.94
C THR A 2 -21.01 -8.40 -3.37
N MET A 3 -20.74 -9.40 -4.19
CA MET A 3 -19.39 -9.58 -4.74
C MET A 3 -18.96 -8.41 -5.61
N GLN A 4 -19.90 -7.77 -6.31
CA GLN A 4 -19.57 -6.56 -7.09
C GLN A 4 -19.08 -5.43 -6.18
N GLU A 5 -19.73 -5.23 -5.05
CA GLU A 5 -19.30 -4.25 -4.05
C GLU A 5 -17.94 -4.59 -3.47
N VAL A 6 -17.68 -5.89 -3.18
CA VAL A 6 -16.35 -6.33 -2.72
C VAL A 6 -15.28 -5.95 -3.74
N LYS A 7 -15.51 -6.22 -5.02
CA LYS A 7 -14.54 -5.89 -6.08
C LYS A 7 -14.30 -4.39 -6.19
N GLU A 8 -15.34 -3.59 -6.04
CA GLU A 8 -15.21 -2.12 -6.07
C GLU A 8 -14.38 -1.62 -4.89
N HIS A 9 -14.62 -2.15 -3.70
CA HIS A 9 -13.82 -1.82 -2.53
C HIS A 9 -12.35 -2.22 -2.71
N LEU A 10 -12.09 -3.39 -3.29
CA LEU A 10 -10.71 -3.83 -3.53
C LEU A 10 -9.97 -2.91 -4.50
N LYS A 11 -10.66 -2.43 -5.55
CA LYS A 11 -10.05 -1.46 -6.47
C LYS A 11 -9.67 -0.16 -5.76
N HIS A 12 -10.55 0.33 -4.89
CA HIS A 12 -10.28 1.50 -4.08
C HIS A 12 -9.09 1.26 -3.15
N ASP A 13 -9.04 0.10 -2.51
CA ASP A 13 -7.97 -0.25 -1.58
C ASP A 13 -6.61 -0.27 -2.27
N ILE A 14 -6.55 -0.74 -3.52
CA ILE A 14 -5.29 -0.71 -4.30
C ILE A 14 -4.82 0.73 -4.47
N ASP A 15 -5.71 1.63 -4.87
CA ASP A 15 -5.36 3.04 -5.09
C ASP A 15 -4.90 3.69 -3.79
N ASP A 16 -5.60 3.44 -2.68
CA ASP A 16 -5.25 3.97 -1.37
C ASP A 16 -3.88 3.45 -0.92
N GLU A 17 -3.60 2.16 -1.11
CA GLU A 17 -2.32 1.57 -0.71
C GLU A 17 -1.16 2.08 -1.54
N ILE A 18 -1.36 2.30 -2.85
CA ILE A 18 -0.33 2.90 -3.70
C ILE A 18 -0.01 4.32 -3.22
N HIS A 19 -1.04 5.10 -2.89
CA HIS A 19 -0.88 6.43 -2.34
C HIS A 19 -0.14 6.39 -1.01
N ASP A 20 -0.51 5.46 -0.13
CA ASP A 20 0.10 5.31 1.19
C ASP A 20 1.56 4.87 1.09
N VAL A 21 1.91 3.99 0.16
CA VAL A 21 3.31 3.61 -0.08
C VAL A 21 4.16 4.85 -0.39
N ALA A 22 3.68 5.70 -1.29
CA ALA A 22 4.39 6.93 -1.65
C ALA A 22 4.55 7.87 -0.44
N LYS A 23 3.47 8.04 0.32
CA LYS A 23 3.46 8.90 1.50
C LYS A 23 4.44 8.41 2.58
N TYR A 24 4.38 7.13 2.93
CA TYR A 24 5.25 6.57 3.97
C TYR A 24 6.71 6.54 3.53
N THR A 25 6.99 6.31 2.25
CA THR A 25 8.34 6.38 1.70
C THR A 25 8.90 7.79 1.81
N GLU A 26 8.11 8.80 1.49
CA GLU A 26 8.50 10.20 1.63
C GLU A 26 8.78 10.55 3.10
N MET A 27 7.88 10.15 4.00
CA MET A 27 8.06 10.37 5.43
C MET A 27 9.33 9.71 5.95
N ALA A 28 9.62 8.48 5.51
CA ALA A 28 10.84 7.78 5.91
C ALA A 28 12.09 8.51 5.43
N THR A 29 12.07 9.03 4.22
CA THR A 29 13.19 9.78 3.66
C THR A 29 13.47 11.04 4.48
N VAL A 30 12.41 11.78 4.85
CA VAL A 30 12.53 12.96 5.71
C VAL A 30 13.07 12.59 7.09
N ALA A 31 12.50 11.54 7.70
CA ALA A 31 12.94 11.08 9.01
C ALA A 31 14.42 10.69 9.01
N LYS A 32 14.87 9.99 7.96
CA LYS A 32 16.27 9.60 7.82
C LYS A 32 17.18 10.83 7.71
N ALA A 33 16.78 11.82 6.90
CA ALA A 33 17.54 13.05 6.73
C ALA A 33 17.67 13.84 8.04
N GLU A 34 16.69 13.74 8.94
CA GLU A 34 16.70 14.40 10.25
C GLU A 34 17.35 13.55 11.34
N GLY A 35 18.00 12.45 10.97
CA GLY A 35 18.68 11.58 11.92
C GLY A 35 17.76 10.70 12.76
N GLN A 36 16.50 10.57 12.37
CA GLN A 36 15.52 9.73 13.06
C GLN A 36 15.52 8.32 12.45
N ASP A 37 16.62 7.60 12.66
CA ASP A 37 16.89 6.32 11.98
C ASP A 37 15.89 5.25 12.35
N GLU A 38 15.50 5.14 13.62
CA GLU A 38 14.51 4.14 14.05
C GLU A 38 13.15 4.43 13.46
N LEU A 39 12.73 5.69 13.49
CA LEU A 39 11.44 6.08 12.87
C LEU A 39 11.45 5.80 11.36
N ALA A 40 12.55 6.15 10.68
CA ALA A 40 12.68 5.89 9.25
C ALA A 40 12.54 4.40 8.93
N PHE A 41 13.15 3.54 9.74
CA PHE A 41 13.04 2.08 9.57
C PHE A 41 11.57 1.62 9.65
N TRP A 42 10.83 2.07 10.66
CA TRP A 42 9.44 1.66 10.82
C TRP A 42 8.53 2.20 9.71
N LEU A 43 8.80 3.41 9.23
CA LEU A 43 8.04 3.99 8.12
C LEU A 43 8.29 3.23 6.82
N TRP A 44 9.53 2.82 6.54
CA TRP A 44 9.83 1.97 5.39
C TRP A 44 9.17 0.59 5.53
N GLN A 45 9.11 0.05 6.75
CA GLN A 45 8.44 -1.23 6.99
C GLN A 45 6.95 -1.13 6.69
N ILE A 46 6.31 -0.05 7.10
CA ILE A 46 4.89 0.20 6.79
C ILE A 46 4.70 0.30 5.28
N ALA A 47 5.55 1.05 4.59
CA ALA A 47 5.47 1.18 3.13
C ALA A 47 5.58 -0.17 2.44
N HIS A 48 6.50 -1.02 2.90
CA HIS A 48 6.70 -2.36 2.35
C HIS A 48 5.44 -3.23 2.55
N ASP A 49 4.83 -3.18 3.72
CA ASP A 49 3.63 -3.96 4.02
C ASP A 49 2.44 -3.50 3.16
N GLU A 50 2.27 -2.18 2.99
CA GLU A 50 1.25 -1.62 2.10
C GLU A 50 1.42 -2.09 0.66
N GLN A 51 2.66 -2.13 0.18
CA GLN A 51 2.98 -2.61 -1.17
C GLN A 51 2.64 -4.09 -1.33
N SER A 52 2.89 -4.89 -0.31
CA SER A 52 2.55 -6.32 -0.31
C SER A 52 1.05 -6.54 -0.38
N HIS A 53 0.27 -5.76 0.37
CA HIS A 53 -1.19 -5.83 0.33
C HIS A 53 -1.72 -5.51 -1.06
N ALA A 54 -1.24 -4.44 -1.67
CA ALA A 54 -1.64 -4.05 -3.02
C ALA A 54 -1.30 -5.15 -4.04
N SER A 55 -0.14 -5.79 -3.90
CA SER A 55 0.28 -6.89 -4.78
C SER A 55 -0.63 -8.10 -4.66
N TRP A 56 -1.04 -8.47 -3.45
CA TRP A 56 -1.96 -9.60 -3.24
C TRP A 56 -3.33 -9.33 -3.85
N ILE A 57 -3.85 -8.13 -3.64
CA ILE A 57 -5.16 -7.74 -4.19
C ILE A 57 -5.10 -7.74 -5.72
N LYS A 58 -4.08 -7.15 -6.32
CA LYS A 58 -3.89 -7.13 -7.77
C LYS A 58 -3.80 -8.53 -8.35
N HIS A 59 -3.07 -9.42 -7.68
CA HIS A 59 -2.93 -10.80 -8.11
C HIS A 59 -4.29 -11.50 -8.14
N TRP A 60 -5.07 -11.35 -7.08
CA TRP A 60 -6.41 -11.94 -7.02
C TRP A 60 -7.32 -11.38 -8.12
N MET A 61 -7.33 -10.07 -8.30
CA MET A 61 -8.18 -9.41 -9.29
C MET A 61 -7.81 -9.81 -10.72
N ALA A 62 -6.53 -9.90 -11.03
CA ALA A 62 -6.07 -10.37 -12.34
C ALA A 62 -6.51 -11.80 -12.61
N LYS A 63 -6.40 -12.67 -11.61
CA LYS A 63 -6.82 -14.07 -11.71
C LYS A 63 -8.32 -14.22 -11.99
N HIS A 64 -9.11 -13.29 -11.50
CA HIS A 64 -10.57 -13.29 -11.67
C HIS A 64 -11.07 -12.32 -12.74
N SER A 65 -10.15 -11.81 -13.57
CA SER A 65 -10.47 -10.95 -14.72
C SER A 65 -11.27 -9.70 -14.34
N VAL A 66 -10.87 -9.03 -13.27
CA VAL A 66 -11.56 -7.83 -12.78
C VAL A 66 -11.01 -6.55 -13.42
N TYR A 67 -9.81 -6.60 -13.95
CA TYR A 67 -9.21 -5.46 -14.64
C TYR A 67 -9.78 -5.32 -16.04
#